data_ff49fb78dbcbf733fa0cd731a02b1192
#
_entry.id   ff49fb78dbcbf733fa0cd731a02b1192
#
_cell.length_a   1.000
_cell.length_b   1.000
_cell.length_c   1.000
_cell.angle_alpha   90.00
_cell.angle_beta   90.00
_cell.angle_gamma   90.00
#
_symmetry.space_group_name_H-M   'P 1'
#
loop_
_entity.id
_entity.type
_entity.pdbx_description
1 polymer ?
#
loop_
_entity_poly.entity_id
_entity_poly.type
_entity_poly.pdbx_seq_one_letter_code
_entity_poly.pdbx_strand_id
1 'polypeptide(L)'
;MNLPAITLPIEISDTVPVLLHPVAVHFAVVLPLVILILELINLITKRKALSISVYILFVMLIGLFVAAYITGMTDGKEASPFLGDEGMAALKAHKLLGTYLVYLTLLPLALKVLSLFVQKGWSRALYSLGLVALIALTFFQAKKGGELVYSYGANVSSQQLLEDKIETLGDDMDALQSGFDEQLTALKAVYKDCNITLIETNATAVKTGLDMNSTVSKSADVNASDTVIKNDANSSVDLNKTKTADTNSSRP
;
A
#
# COMPACT_ATOMS: atom_id res chain seq x y z
N MET A 1 -18.10 -5.43 -1.60
CA MET A 1 -18.67 -6.18 -2.74
C MET A 1 -18.33 -7.65 -2.54
N ASN A 2 -19.34 -8.52 -2.39
CA ASN A 2 -19.10 -9.97 -2.31
C ASN A 2 -19.10 -10.56 -3.73
N LEU A 3 -17.98 -10.37 -4.44
CA LEU A 3 -17.77 -11.02 -5.73
C LEU A 3 -17.30 -12.45 -5.49
N PRO A 4 -17.74 -13.45 -6.31
CA PRO A 4 -17.26 -14.81 -6.21
C PRO A 4 -15.75 -14.86 -6.44
N ALA A 5 -15.07 -15.74 -5.71
CA ALA A 5 -13.62 -15.93 -5.86
C ALA A 5 -13.34 -16.62 -7.21
N ILE A 6 -12.56 -15.97 -8.06
CA ILE A 6 -12.08 -16.50 -9.34
C ILE A 6 -10.55 -16.44 -9.33
N THR A 7 -9.92 -17.47 -9.84
CA THR A 7 -8.46 -17.55 -9.99
C THR A 7 -8.11 -17.79 -11.46
N LEU A 8 -6.97 -17.26 -11.89
CA LEU A 8 -6.39 -17.65 -13.17
C LEU A 8 -5.64 -18.99 -12.99
N PRO A 9 -5.75 -19.93 -13.94
CA PRO A 9 -5.02 -21.20 -13.91
C PRO A 9 -3.57 -21.00 -14.35
N ILE A 10 -2.83 -20.12 -13.64
CA ILE A 10 -1.43 -19.79 -13.93
C ILE A 10 -0.63 -20.07 -12.67
N GLU A 11 0.33 -20.98 -12.77
CA GLU A 11 1.33 -21.18 -11.73
C GLU A 11 2.34 -20.04 -11.78
N ILE A 12 2.55 -19.37 -10.65
CA ILE A 12 3.47 -18.24 -10.54
C ILE A 12 4.82 -18.77 -10.11
N SER A 13 5.83 -18.55 -10.94
CA SER A 13 7.22 -18.87 -10.61
C SER A 13 7.75 -17.90 -9.53
N ASP A 14 8.44 -18.41 -8.53
CA ASP A 14 9.12 -17.59 -7.51
C ASP A 14 10.30 -16.77 -8.10
N THR A 15 10.59 -16.91 -9.40
CA THR A 15 11.66 -16.17 -10.10
C THR A 15 11.23 -14.80 -10.63
N VAL A 16 9.96 -14.41 -10.46
CA VAL A 16 9.48 -13.08 -10.90
C VAL A 16 10.05 -12.02 -9.96
N PRO A 17 10.84 -11.06 -10.48
CA PRO A 17 11.38 -9.99 -9.63
C PRO A 17 10.25 -9.13 -9.06
N VAL A 18 10.45 -8.68 -7.82
CA VAL A 18 9.55 -7.72 -7.15
C VAL A 18 9.64 -6.34 -7.78
N LEU A 19 8.62 -5.50 -7.55
CA LEU A 19 8.49 -4.13 -8.07
C LEU A 19 8.34 -4.03 -9.60
N LEU A 20 8.06 -5.13 -10.30
CA LEU A 20 7.69 -5.11 -11.72
C LEU A 20 6.21 -4.77 -11.94
N HIS A 21 5.36 -4.99 -10.94
CA HIS A 21 3.94 -4.71 -11.04
C HIS A 21 3.62 -3.26 -11.40
N PRO A 22 4.23 -2.24 -10.78
CA PRO A 22 4.02 -0.84 -11.16
C PRO A 22 4.32 -0.58 -12.64
N VAL A 23 5.41 -1.15 -13.16
CA VAL A 23 5.78 -1.00 -14.57
C VAL A 23 4.72 -1.60 -15.49
N ALA A 24 4.29 -2.84 -15.23
CA ALA A 24 3.25 -3.51 -16.02
C ALA A 24 1.92 -2.74 -15.99
N VAL A 25 1.52 -2.23 -14.82
CA VAL A 25 0.27 -1.50 -14.60
C VAL A 25 0.25 -0.17 -15.37
N HIS A 26 1.36 0.57 -15.44
CA HIS A 26 1.41 1.82 -16.20
C HIS A 26 1.04 1.61 -17.67
N PHE A 27 1.57 0.57 -18.30
CA PHE A 27 1.21 0.21 -19.67
C PHE A 27 -0.24 -0.31 -19.78
N ALA A 28 -0.67 -1.14 -18.82
CA ALA A 28 -2.03 -1.69 -18.79
C ALA A 28 -3.12 -0.61 -18.66
N VAL A 29 -2.83 0.49 -17.95
CA VAL A 29 -3.76 1.62 -17.77
C VAL A 29 -3.81 2.52 -19.02
N VAL A 30 -2.67 2.76 -19.66
CA VAL A 30 -2.58 3.68 -20.81
C VAL A 30 -3.08 3.03 -22.10
N LEU A 31 -2.80 1.75 -22.31
CA LEU A 31 -3.08 1.11 -23.59
C LEU A 31 -4.57 1.10 -24.00
N PRO A 32 -5.56 0.86 -23.10
CA PRO A 32 -6.97 0.97 -23.45
C PRO A 32 -7.39 2.37 -23.95
N LEU A 33 -6.76 3.43 -23.40
CA LEU A 33 -6.98 4.81 -23.87
C LEU A 33 -6.45 5.01 -25.28
N VAL A 34 -5.25 4.48 -25.56
CA VAL A 34 -4.67 4.52 -26.92
C VAL A 34 -5.57 3.79 -27.91
N ILE A 35 -6.09 2.61 -27.53
CA ILE A 35 -7.04 1.85 -28.33
C ILE A 35 -8.30 2.68 -28.61
N LEU A 36 -8.88 3.33 -27.59
CA LEU A 36 -10.05 4.18 -27.75
C LEU A 36 -9.79 5.36 -28.72
N ILE A 37 -8.66 6.05 -28.58
CA ILE A 37 -8.27 7.15 -29.46
C ILE A 37 -8.16 6.67 -30.92
N LEU A 38 -7.48 5.53 -31.14
CA LEU A 38 -7.35 4.96 -32.48
C LEU A 38 -8.71 4.56 -33.07
N GLU A 39 -9.63 4.01 -32.25
CA GLU A 39 -10.99 3.72 -32.70
C GLU A 39 -11.77 4.99 -33.07
N LEU A 40 -11.69 6.05 -32.27
CA LEU A 40 -12.33 7.33 -32.59
C LEU A 40 -11.80 7.90 -33.92
N ILE A 41 -10.48 7.85 -34.13
CA ILE A 41 -9.86 8.26 -35.39
C ILE A 41 -10.35 7.36 -36.54
N ASN A 42 -10.47 6.04 -36.29
CA ASN A 42 -10.90 5.09 -37.32
C ASN A 42 -12.39 5.21 -37.67
N LEU A 43 -13.22 5.72 -36.76
CA LEU A 43 -14.63 6.04 -37.10
C LEU A 43 -14.72 7.09 -38.24
N ILE A 44 -13.78 8.03 -38.26
CA ILE A 44 -13.72 9.12 -39.26
C ILE A 44 -12.97 8.63 -40.51
N THR A 45 -11.79 8.07 -40.34
CA THR A 45 -10.88 7.74 -41.46
C THR A 45 -11.20 6.43 -42.16
N LYS A 46 -11.87 5.50 -41.48
CA LYS A 46 -12.28 4.16 -41.97
C LYS A 46 -11.12 3.37 -42.62
N ARG A 47 -9.90 3.49 -42.05
CA ARG A 47 -8.70 2.84 -42.58
C ARG A 47 -8.54 1.43 -42.01
N LYS A 48 -8.37 0.43 -42.90
CA LYS A 48 -8.13 -0.98 -42.52
C LYS A 48 -6.89 -1.12 -41.63
N ALA A 49 -5.82 -0.34 -41.92
CA ALA A 49 -4.59 -0.38 -41.13
C ALA A 49 -4.85 -0.02 -39.65
N LEU A 50 -5.64 1.02 -39.36
CA LEU A 50 -5.99 1.37 -37.99
C LEU A 50 -6.77 0.27 -37.29
N SER A 51 -7.71 -0.37 -38.01
CA SER A 51 -8.45 -1.49 -37.44
C SER A 51 -7.53 -2.66 -37.08
N ILE A 52 -6.56 -3.01 -37.92
CA ILE A 52 -5.57 -4.06 -37.66
C ILE A 52 -4.69 -3.67 -36.46
N SER A 53 -4.20 -2.44 -36.39
CA SER A 53 -3.42 -1.96 -35.26
C SER A 53 -4.17 -2.12 -33.93
N VAL A 54 -5.46 -1.81 -33.90
CA VAL A 54 -6.31 -1.99 -32.72
C VAL A 54 -6.38 -3.45 -32.28
N TYR A 55 -6.48 -4.43 -33.20
CA TYR A 55 -6.44 -5.85 -32.83
C TYR A 55 -5.09 -6.25 -32.20
N ILE A 56 -3.99 -5.80 -32.80
CA ILE A 56 -2.65 -6.06 -32.27
C ILE A 56 -2.54 -5.48 -30.84
N LEU A 57 -2.99 -4.24 -30.64
CA LEU A 57 -2.97 -3.60 -29.33
C LEU A 57 -3.87 -4.29 -28.30
N PHE A 58 -5.01 -4.88 -28.72
CA PHE A 58 -5.82 -5.71 -27.82
C PHE A 58 -5.10 -6.98 -27.37
N VAL A 59 -4.39 -7.66 -28.28
CA VAL A 59 -3.59 -8.83 -27.92
C VAL A 59 -2.48 -8.43 -26.93
N MET A 60 -1.80 -7.30 -27.18
CA MET A 60 -0.83 -6.75 -26.25
C MET A 60 -1.45 -6.38 -24.89
N LEU A 61 -2.66 -5.80 -24.90
CA LEU A 61 -3.40 -5.44 -23.69
C LEU A 61 -3.69 -6.66 -22.82
N ILE A 62 -4.15 -7.76 -23.42
CA ILE A 62 -4.38 -9.02 -22.70
C ILE A 62 -3.07 -9.50 -22.07
N GLY A 63 -1.97 -9.50 -22.83
CA GLY A 63 -0.64 -9.86 -22.32
C GLY A 63 -0.20 -8.97 -21.13
N LEU A 64 -0.47 -7.66 -21.21
CA LEU A 64 -0.15 -6.72 -20.14
C LEU A 64 -1.01 -6.93 -18.89
N PHE A 65 -2.31 -7.23 -19.03
CA PHE A 65 -3.15 -7.57 -17.88
C PHE A 65 -2.70 -8.88 -17.21
N VAL A 66 -2.32 -9.88 -17.99
CA VAL A 66 -1.76 -11.14 -17.47
C VAL A 66 -0.42 -10.86 -16.78
N ALA A 67 0.47 -10.07 -17.38
CA ALA A 67 1.74 -9.67 -16.76
C ALA A 67 1.52 -8.89 -15.45
N ALA A 68 0.58 -7.93 -15.45
CA ALA A 68 0.22 -7.20 -14.24
C ALA A 68 -0.36 -8.12 -13.16
N TYR A 69 -1.14 -9.14 -13.54
CA TYR A 69 -1.64 -10.15 -12.60
C TYR A 69 -0.50 -10.94 -11.97
N ILE A 70 0.41 -11.49 -12.79
CA ILE A 70 1.53 -12.32 -12.33
C ILE A 70 2.46 -11.51 -11.40
N THR A 71 2.88 -10.32 -11.85
CA THR A 71 3.76 -9.44 -11.07
C THR A 71 3.07 -8.94 -9.79
N GLY A 72 1.78 -8.63 -9.85
CA GLY A 72 0.99 -8.22 -8.69
C GLY A 72 0.77 -9.32 -7.65
N MET A 73 0.78 -10.58 -8.07
CA MET A 73 0.76 -11.71 -7.12
C MET A 73 2.08 -11.82 -6.36
N THR A 74 3.21 -11.58 -7.02
CA THR A 74 4.54 -11.57 -6.40
C THR A 74 4.68 -10.40 -5.43
N ASP A 75 4.44 -9.18 -5.89
CA ASP A 75 4.52 -7.97 -5.05
C ASP A 75 3.55 -8.01 -3.86
N GLY A 76 2.34 -8.55 -4.08
CA GLY A 76 1.37 -8.70 -3.01
C GLY A 76 1.70 -9.83 -2.02
N LYS A 77 2.48 -10.84 -2.40
CA LYS A 77 2.98 -11.88 -1.49
C LYS A 77 4.04 -11.28 -0.56
N GLU A 78 4.91 -10.43 -1.10
CA GLU A 78 5.95 -9.75 -0.33
C GLU A 78 5.39 -8.68 0.61
N ALA A 79 4.41 -7.88 0.16
CA ALA A 79 3.77 -6.88 1.01
C ALA A 79 2.94 -7.48 2.15
N SER A 80 2.41 -8.69 1.98
CA SER A 80 1.39 -9.26 2.87
C SER A 80 1.80 -9.37 4.35
N PRO A 81 3.06 -9.70 4.74
CA PRO A 81 3.46 -9.77 6.15
C PRO A 81 3.40 -8.42 6.89
N PHE A 82 3.53 -7.32 6.13
CA PHE A 82 3.62 -5.95 6.67
C PHE A 82 2.27 -5.21 6.61
N LEU A 83 1.21 -5.86 6.14
CA LEU A 83 -0.12 -5.27 6.04
C LEU A 83 -0.97 -5.69 7.23
N GLY A 84 -1.49 -4.74 7.98
CA GLY A 84 -2.52 -5.00 8.99
C GLY A 84 -3.82 -5.56 8.38
N ASP A 85 -4.79 -5.94 9.21
CA ASP A 85 -6.03 -6.60 8.79
C ASP A 85 -6.78 -5.84 7.68
N GLU A 86 -6.87 -4.52 7.77
CA GLU A 86 -7.52 -3.68 6.78
C GLU A 86 -6.76 -3.67 5.44
N GLY A 87 -5.43 -3.56 5.49
CA GLY A 87 -4.56 -3.63 4.31
C GLY A 87 -4.63 -4.99 3.64
N MET A 88 -4.67 -6.08 4.40
CA MET A 88 -4.89 -7.43 3.89
C MET A 88 -6.25 -7.60 3.23
N ALA A 89 -7.31 -7.03 3.78
CA ALA A 89 -8.64 -7.04 3.16
C ALA A 89 -8.63 -6.26 1.84
N ALA A 90 -7.98 -5.08 1.82
CA ALA A 90 -7.82 -4.26 0.62
C ALA A 90 -7.00 -4.98 -0.47
N LEU A 91 -5.90 -5.67 -0.10
CA LEU A 91 -5.08 -6.47 -1.01
C LEU A 91 -5.87 -7.62 -1.65
N LYS A 92 -6.65 -8.35 -0.85
CA LYS A 92 -7.54 -9.42 -1.36
C LYS A 92 -8.56 -8.88 -2.34
N ALA A 93 -9.20 -7.73 -2.03
CA ALA A 93 -10.16 -7.09 -2.91
C ALA A 93 -9.51 -6.59 -4.21
N HIS A 94 -8.31 -6.01 -4.13
CA HIS A 94 -7.55 -5.56 -5.29
C HIS A 94 -7.15 -6.73 -6.21
N LYS A 95 -6.64 -7.83 -5.65
CA LYS A 95 -6.30 -9.06 -6.39
C LYS A 95 -7.51 -9.63 -7.11
N LEU A 96 -8.66 -9.72 -6.42
CA LEU A 96 -9.89 -10.24 -6.99
C LEU A 96 -10.36 -9.38 -8.17
N LEU A 97 -10.41 -8.06 -8.00
CA LEU A 97 -10.81 -7.14 -9.07
C LEU A 97 -9.83 -7.20 -10.26
N GLY A 98 -8.52 -7.30 -10.01
CA GLY A 98 -7.51 -7.51 -11.04
C GLY A 98 -7.75 -8.79 -11.84
N THR A 99 -8.11 -9.88 -11.18
CA THR A 99 -8.47 -11.14 -11.84
C THR A 99 -9.69 -10.97 -12.76
N TYR A 100 -10.72 -10.27 -12.28
CA TYR A 100 -11.90 -9.96 -13.12
C TYR A 100 -11.53 -9.13 -14.34
N LEU A 101 -10.63 -8.15 -14.21
CA LEU A 101 -10.19 -7.32 -15.32
C LEU A 101 -9.51 -8.13 -16.44
N VAL A 102 -8.70 -9.13 -16.09
CA VAL A 102 -8.08 -10.01 -17.09
C VAL A 102 -9.16 -10.69 -17.93
N TYR A 103 -10.19 -11.25 -17.31
CA TYR A 103 -11.29 -11.89 -18.04
C TYR A 103 -12.16 -10.88 -18.79
N LEU A 104 -12.48 -9.74 -18.16
CA LEU A 104 -13.32 -8.70 -18.76
C LEU A 104 -12.68 -8.04 -19.98
N THR A 105 -11.35 -8.10 -20.12
CA THR A 105 -10.66 -7.60 -21.33
C THR A 105 -11.06 -8.39 -22.58
N LEU A 106 -11.45 -9.65 -22.44
CA LEU A 106 -11.91 -10.48 -23.55
C LEU A 106 -13.26 -9.99 -24.11
N LEU A 107 -14.10 -9.34 -23.30
CA LEU A 107 -15.42 -8.89 -23.73
C LEU A 107 -15.37 -7.83 -24.84
N PRO A 108 -14.68 -6.68 -24.69
CA PRO A 108 -14.60 -5.71 -25.78
C PRO A 108 -13.85 -6.27 -26.99
N LEU A 109 -12.89 -7.17 -26.82
CA LEU A 109 -12.27 -7.86 -27.96
C LEU A 109 -13.29 -8.73 -28.72
N ALA A 110 -14.09 -9.52 -28.02
CA ALA A 110 -15.14 -10.35 -28.62
C ALA A 110 -16.19 -9.47 -29.34
N LEU A 111 -16.61 -8.36 -28.74
CA LEU A 111 -17.51 -7.38 -29.35
C LEU A 111 -16.88 -6.72 -30.59
N LYS A 112 -15.58 -6.46 -30.55
CA LYS A 112 -14.84 -5.95 -31.71
C LYS A 112 -14.82 -6.98 -32.86
N VAL A 113 -14.55 -8.24 -32.55
CA VAL A 113 -14.59 -9.32 -33.54
C VAL A 113 -16.02 -9.49 -34.09
N LEU A 114 -17.04 -9.48 -33.24
CA LEU A 114 -18.44 -9.54 -33.67
C LEU A 114 -18.80 -8.38 -34.61
N SER A 115 -18.24 -7.18 -34.38
CA SER A 115 -18.50 -6.03 -35.25
C SER A 115 -17.99 -6.19 -36.68
N LEU A 116 -17.08 -7.13 -36.94
CA LEU A 116 -16.66 -7.49 -38.32
C LEU A 116 -17.76 -8.22 -39.09
N PHE A 117 -18.51 -9.07 -38.40
CA PHE A 117 -19.60 -9.86 -39.01
C PHE A 117 -20.89 -9.05 -39.06
N VAL A 118 -21.16 -8.28 -37.99
CA VAL A 118 -22.36 -7.44 -37.90
C VAL A 118 -21.96 -6.00 -38.21
N GLN A 119 -21.95 -5.64 -39.49
CA GLN A 119 -21.53 -4.31 -39.97
C GLN A 119 -22.59 -3.20 -39.71
N LYS A 120 -23.36 -3.32 -38.62
CA LYS A 120 -24.37 -2.33 -38.21
C LYS A 120 -23.77 -1.32 -37.19
N GLY A 121 -24.28 -0.10 -37.21
CA GLY A 121 -23.79 0.97 -36.31
C GLY A 121 -23.89 0.61 -34.82
N TRP A 122 -24.94 -0.12 -34.43
CA TRP A 122 -25.11 -0.52 -33.02
C TRP A 122 -24.02 -1.49 -32.51
N SER A 123 -23.47 -2.39 -33.36
CA SER A 123 -22.39 -3.29 -32.93
C SER A 123 -21.10 -2.53 -32.60
N ARG A 124 -20.80 -1.46 -33.35
CA ARG A 124 -19.67 -0.58 -33.05
C ARG A 124 -19.91 0.23 -31.78
N ALA A 125 -21.14 0.74 -31.59
CA ALA A 125 -21.51 1.45 -30.36
C ALA A 125 -21.38 0.55 -29.13
N LEU A 126 -21.84 -0.71 -29.21
CA LEU A 126 -21.73 -1.67 -28.11
C LEU A 126 -20.27 -1.98 -27.77
N TYR A 127 -19.44 -2.20 -28.79
CA TYR A 127 -18.00 -2.37 -28.61
C TYR A 127 -17.34 -1.15 -27.93
N SER A 128 -17.63 0.05 -28.44
CA SER A 128 -17.07 1.30 -27.87
C SER A 128 -17.51 1.49 -26.41
N LEU A 129 -18.76 1.18 -26.09
CA LEU A 129 -19.27 1.21 -24.72
C LEU A 129 -18.54 0.20 -23.82
N GLY A 130 -18.33 -1.04 -24.31
CA GLY A 130 -17.55 -2.05 -23.60
C GLY A 130 -16.10 -1.60 -23.34
N LEU A 131 -15.48 -0.94 -24.31
CA LEU A 131 -14.14 -0.39 -24.16
C LEU A 131 -14.09 0.74 -23.12
N VAL A 132 -15.05 1.67 -23.14
CA VAL A 132 -15.16 2.74 -22.14
C VAL A 132 -15.38 2.17 -20.74
N ALA A 133 -16.24 1.15 -20.61
CA ALA A 133 -16.46 0.45 -19.35
C ALA A 133 -15.17 -0.22 -18.84
N LEU A 134 -14.40 -0.87 -19.72
CA LEU A 134 -13.10 -1.46 -19.36
C LEU A 134 -12.13 -0.38 -18.87
N ILE A 135 -12.05 0.77 -19.53
CA ILE A 135 -11.21 1.91 -19.12
C ILE A 135 -11.61 2.37 -17.72
N ALA A 136 -12.90 2.59 -17.47
CA ALA A 136 -13.40 3.03 -16.16
C ALA A 136 -13.04 2.04 -15.04
N LEU A 137 -13.21 0.74 -15.30
CA LEU A 137 -12.84 -0.31 -14.35
C LEU A 137 -11.32 -0.37 -14.12
N THR A 138 -10.51 -0.15 -15.16
CA THR A 138 -9.06 -0.11 -15.05
C THR A 138 -8.60 1.08 -14.20
N PHE A 139 -9.19 2.26 -14.37
CA PHE A 139 -8.91 3.40 -13.48
C PHE A 139 -9.34 3.16 -12.05
N PHE A 140 -10.48 2.52 -11.83
CA PHE A 140 -10.93 2.14 -10.50
C PHE A 140 -9.95 1.16 -9.84
N GLN A 141 -9.47 0.17 -10.58
CA GLN A 141 -8.44 -0.77 -10.12
C GLN A 141 -7.12 -0.05 -9.80
N ALA A 142 -6.68 0.88 -10.65
CA ALA A 142 -5.46 1.66 -10.42
C ALA A 142 -5.57 2.51 -9.15
N LYS A 143 -6.74 3.15 -8.91
CA LYS A 143 -7.02 3.87 -7.65
C LYS A 143 -6.87 2.94 -6.43
N LYS A 144 -7.43 1.73 -6.50
CA LYS A 144 -7.33 0.75 -5.42
C LYS A 144 -5.90 0.25 -5.20
N GLY A 145 -5.10 0.14 -6.27
CA GLY A 145 -3.66 -0.13 -6.16
C GLY A 145 -2.90 1.01 -5.48
N GLY A 146 -3.20 2.25 -5.84
CA GLY A 146 -2.64 3.43 -5.18
C GLY A 146 -3.01 3.49 -3.68
N GLU A 147 -4.25 3.15 -3.32
CA GLU A 147 -4.70 3.08 -1.92
C GLU A 147 -3.88 2.05 -1.11
N LEU A 148 -3.53 0.90 -1.70
CA LEU A 148 -2.66 -0.10 -1.06
C LEU A 148 -1.28 0.47 -0.71
N VAL A 149 -0.69 1.26 -1.61
CA VAL A 149 0.64 1.85 -1.39
C VAL A 149 0.57 3.02 -0.41
N TYR A 150 -0.34 3.98 -0.63
CA TYR A 150 -0.36 5.25 0.11
C TYR A 150 -1.08 5.18 1.45
N SER A 151 -2.10 4.33 1.59
CA SER A 151 -2.87 4.21 2.83
C SER A 151 -2.41 3.05 3.71
N TYR A 152 -1.92 1.97 3.11
CA TYR A 152 -1.54 0.75 3.84
C TYR A 152 -0.04 0.43 3.74
N GLY A 153 0.75 1.23 3.03
CA GLY A 153 2.20 1.07 2.97
C GLY A 153 2.71 -0.15 2.20
N ALA A 154 1.89 -0.72 1.30
CA ALA A 154 2.29 -1.91 0.54
C ALA A 154 3.58 -1.68 -0.25
N ASN A 155 4.61 -2.50 -0.01
CA ASN A 155 5.95 -2.43 -0.63
C ASN A 155 6.68 -1.09 -0.44
N VAL A 156 6.40 -0.37 0.68
CA VAL A 156 7.11 0.84 1.05
C VAL A 156 8.22 0.48 2.04
N SER A 157 9.47 0.49 1.58
CA SER A 157 10.65 0.08 2.37
C SER A 157 10.79 0.83 3.71
N SER A 158 10.36 2.09 3.78
CA SER A 158 10.38 2.86 5.02
C SER A 158 9.37 2.34 6.05
N GLN A 159 8.24 1.82 5.61
CA GLN A 159 7.23 1.20 6.47
C GLN A 159 7.78 -0.11 7.05
N GLN A 160 8.34 -0.97 6.22
CA GLN A 160 8.98 -2.23 6.64
C GLN A 160 10.08 -1.97 7.66
N LEU A 161 10.96 -1.00 7.39
CA LEU A 161 12.04 -0.64 8.31
C LEU A 161 11.52 -0.08 9.66
N LEU A 162 10.37 0.61 9.64
CA LEU A 162 9.74 1.12 10.87
C LEU A 162 9.13 -0.02 11.69
N GLU A 163 8.47 -0.97 11.04
CA GLU A 163 7.89 -2.15 11.68
C GLU A 163 8.97 -3.01 12.32
N ASP A 164 10.07 -3.32 11.61
CA ASP A 164 11.22 -4.04 12.15
C ASP A 164 11.82 -3.35 13.39
N LYS A 165 11.89 -2.00 13.36
CA LYS A 165 12.36 -1.22 14.51
C LYS A 165 11.39 -1.24 15.68
N ILE A 166 10.09 -1.21 15.44
CA ILE A 166 9.07 -1.28 16.48
C ILE A 166 9.13 -2.65 17.16
N GLU A 167 9.26 -3.73 16.39
CA GLU A 167 9.42 -5.08 16.91
C GLU A 167 10.69 -5.20 17.77
N THR A 168 11.85 -4.74 17.26
CA THR A 168 13.11 -4.74 18.01
C THR A 168 13.01 -3.95 19.31
N LEU A 169 12.37 -2.77 19.29
CA LEU A 169 12.16 -1.97 20.49
C LEU A 169 11.20 -2.62 21.48
N GLY A 170 10.22 -3.39 20.99
CA GLY A 170 9.33 -4.19 21.80
C GLY A 170 10.10 -5.26 22.57
N ASP A 171 10.93 -6.02 21.87
CA ASP A 171 11.78 -7.07 22.47
C ASP A 171 12.77 -6.49 23.50
N ASP A 172 13.37 -5.34 23.20
CA ASP A 172 14.27 -4.64 24.13
C ASP A 172 13.54 -4.17 25.40
N MET A 173 12.31 -3.68 25.26
CA MET A 173 11.47 -3.28 26.39
C MET A 173 11.08 -4.47 27.25
N ASP A 174 10.70 -5.61 26.66
CA ASP A 174 10.35 -6.83 27.39
C ASP A 174 11.57 -7.39 28.14
N ALA A 175 12.75 -7.36 27.52
CA ALA A 175 14.00 -7.73 28.16
C ALA A 175 14.35 -6.82 29.35
N LEU A 176 14.20 -5.52 29.22
CA LEU A 176 14.38 -4.55 30.30
C LEU A 176 13.38 -4.76 31.43
N GLN A 177 12.12 -4.99 31.11
CA GLN A 177 11.06 -5.27 32.08
C GLN A 177 11.37 -6.51 32.90
N SER A 178 11.76 -7.61 32.22
CA SER A 178 12.13 -8.86 32.89
C SER A 178 13.35 -8.70 33.79
N GLY A 179 14.37 -7.99 33.33
CA GLY A 179 15.55 -7.66 34.13
C GLY A 179 15.23 -6.81 35.36
N PHE A 180 14.33 -5.86 35.23
CA PHE A 180 13.86 -5.03 36.34
C PHE A 180 13.08 -5.86 37.38
N ASP A 181 12.20 -6.74 36.92
CA ASP A 181 11.41 -7.63 37.79
C ASP A 181 12.32 -8.63 38.57
N GLU A 182 13.38 -9.11 37.92
CA GLU A 182 14.40 -9.97 38.58
C GLU A 182 15.14 -9.19 39.66
N GLN A 183 15.62 -7.98 39.38
CA GLN A 183 16.29 -7.12 40.35
C GLN A 183 15.37 -6.73 41.50
N LEU A 184 14.10 -6.44 41.23
CA LEU A 184 13.12 -6.13 42.25
C LEU A 184 12.86 -7.32 43.18
N THR A 185 12.84 -8.52 42.60
CA THR A 185 12.67 -9.79 43.38
C THR A 185 13.88 -10.07 44.26
N ALA A 186 15.09 -9.89 43.71
CA ALA A 186 16.32 -10.01 44.46
C ALA A 186 16.41 -9.00 45.62
N LEU A 187 16.04 -7.75 45.36
CA LEU A 187 16.01 -6.69 46.38
C LEU A 187 15.00 -7.02 47.50
N LYS A 188 13.79 -7.50 47.14
CA LYS A 188 12.77 -7.91 48.11
C LYS A 188 13.26 -9.08 48.98
N ALA A 189 14.03 -10.02 48.41
CA ALA A 189 14.63 -11.13 49.18
C ALA A 189 15.64 -10.64 50.23
N VAL A 190 16.56 -9.73 49.84
CA VAL A 190 17.54 -9.10 50.75
C VAL A 190 16.84 -8.32 51.87
N TYR A 191 15.81 -7.55 51.56
CA TYR A 191 15.06 -6.79 52.58
C TYR A 191 14.29 -7.68 53.54
N LYS A 192 13.80 -8.83 53.08
CA LYS A 192 13.11 -9.81 53.91
C LYS A 192 14.05 -10.42 54.94
N ASP A 193 15.27 -10.75 54.53
CA ASP A 193 16.31 -11.29 55.44
C ASP A 193 16.78 -10.25 56.48
N CYS A 194 16.77 -8.95 56.15
CA CYS A 194 17.12 -7.87 57.03
C CYS A 194 16.01 -7.46 57.99
N ASN A 195 14.86 -8.12 58.02
CA ASN A 195 13.69 -7.83 58.86
C ASN A 195 13.17 -6.37 58.80
N ILE A 196 13.37 -5.74 57.65
CA ILE A 196 12.90 -4.38 57.39
C ILE A 196 11.53 -4.49 56.73
N THR A 197 10.48 -4.01 57.40
CA THR A 197 9.15 -3.90 56.86
C THR A 197 9.15 -2.85 55.74
N LEU A 198 9.10 -3.25 54.49
CA LEU A 198 8.85 -2.33 53.37
C LEU A 198 7.47 -1.73 53.52
N ILE A 199 7.38 -0.43 53.68
CA ILE A 199 6.12 0.31 53.50
C ILE A 199 5.77 0.10 52.04
N GLU A 200 4.66 -0.58 51.78
CA GLU A 200 4.09 -0.71 50.44
C GLU A 200 3.69 0.67 49.91
N THR A 201 4.68 1.41 49.41
CA THR A 201 4.40 2.55 48.56
C THR A 201 3.89 2.02 47.23
N ASN A 202 2.59 2.25 47.03
CA ASN A 202 1.79 1.91 45.87
C ASN A 202 2.62 1.75 44.56
N ALA A 203 3.04 0.51 44.26
CA ALA A 203 3.53 0.12 42.95
C ALA A 203 2.44 0.15 41.87
N THR A 204 1.22 0.53 42.24
CA THR A 204 0.07 0.70 41.34
C THR A 204 0.19 1.95 40.45
N ALA A 205 1.02 2.94 40.84
CA ALA A 205 1.18 4.18 40.08
C ALA A 205 2.13 4.05 38.86
N VAL A 206 2.98 3.02 38.82
CA VAL A 206 3.91 2.82 37.70
C VAL A 206 3.31 1.94 36.60
N LYS A 207 2.37 1.04 36.94
CA LYS A 207 1.64 0.23 35.93
C LYS A 207 0.63 1.02 35.10
N THR A 208 0.14 2.17 35.58
CA THR A 208 -0.78 3.03 34.86
C THR A 208 -0.13 4.03 33.90
N GLY A 209 1.20 4.09 33.87
CA GLY A 209 1.94 4.99 32.97
C GLY A 209 2.36 4.40 31.62
N LEU A 210 2.17 3.07 31.43
CA LEU A 210 2.63 2.39 30.21
C LEU A 210 1.50 1.89 29.30
N ASP A 211 0.23 2.09 29.69
CA ASP A 211 -0.90 1.92 28.78
C ASP A 211 -1.12 3.20 27.95
N MET A 212 -0.15 3.54 27.11
CA MET A 212 -0.26 4.63 26.14
C MET A 212 -0.97 4.19 24.85
N ASN A 213 -2.02 3.41 24.95
CA ASN A 213 -2.86 3.14 23.77
C ASN A 213 -4.35 2.96 24.06
N SER A 214 -4.91 3.84 24.88
CA SER A 214 -6.36 4.09 24.77
C SER A 214 -6.74 5.41 25.43
N THR A 215 -7.43 6.25 24.67
CA THR A 215 -8.18 7.42 25.07
C THR A 215 -7.42 8.74 25.22
N VAL A 216 -7.15 9.36 24.08
CA VAL A 216 -7.34 10.81 23.97
C VAL A 216 -8.84 11.07 23.90
N SER A 217 -9.48 11.36 25.02
CA SER A 217 -10.73 12.14 25.04
C SER A 217 -11.08 12.60 26.44
N LYS A 218 -11.06 13.92 26.56
CA LYS A 218 -11.91 14.81 27.40
C LYS A 218 -11.58 15.07 28.84
N SER A 219 -11.44 16.36 28.99
CA SER A 219 -11.92 17.33 29.99
C SER A 219 -11.03 17.52 31.21
N ALA A 220 -10.40 18.66 31.24
CA ALA A 220 -10.79 19.93 31.87
C ALA A 220 -10.95 19.88 33.40
N ASP A 221 -10.25 20.81 34.02
CA ASP A 221 -10.44 21.38 35.35
C ASP A 221 -10.03 20.55 36.57
N VAL A 222 -8.84 20.85 37.08
CA VAL A 222 -8.64 21.18 38.49
C VAL A 222 -7.48 22.15 38.67
N ASN A 223 -7.80 23.20 39.32
CA ASN A 223 -7.14 24.39 39.76
C ASN A 223 -5.89 24.16 40.63
N ALA A 224 -4.89 24.96 40.32
CA ALA A 224 -3.84 25.61 41.08
C ALA A 224 -3.47 25.12 42.49
N SER A 225 -2.20 24.91 42.73
CA SER A 225 -1.32 25.86 43.45
C SER A 225 0.12 25.36 43.55
N ASP A 226 1.02 26.24 43.17
CA ASP A 226 2.38 26.45 43.61
C ASP A 226 3.31 25.28 43.97
N THR A 227 4.25 25.02 43.08
CA THR A 227 5.67 25.11 43.46
C THR A 227 6.55 25.37 42.22
N VAL A 228 7.22 26.50 42.27
CA VAL A 228 8.23 26.98 41.33
C VAL A 228 9.46 26.09 41.43
N ILE A 229 9.82 25.40 40.35
CA ILE A 229 11.21 25.00 40.10
C ILE A 229 11.54 25.47 38.67
N LYS A 230 12.35 26.51 38.64
CA LYS A 230 13.05 26.99 37.45
C LYS A 230 14.06 25.93 37.02
N ASN A 231 13.94 25.44 35.80
CA ASN A 231 15.07 24.91 35.07
C ASN A 231 15.07 25.53 33.67
N ASP A 232 16.00 26.47 33.54
CA ASP A 232 16.45 27.02 32.27
C ASP A 232 17.16 25.92 31.48
N ALA A 233 16.59 25.51 30.34
CA ALA A 233 17.36 24.94 29.24
C ALA A 233 16.60 25.21 27.93
N ASN A 234 16.80 26.43 27.45
CA ASN A 234 16.45 26.82 26.09
C ASN A 234 17.50 26.25 25.12
N SER A 235 17.16 25.29 24.31
CA SER A 235 17.92 24.91 23.13
C SER A 235 16.94 24.68 21.98
N SER A 236 16.60 25.78 21.36
CA SER A 236 15.94 25.81 20.05
C SER A 236 16.94 25.35 18.98
N VAL A 237 16.75 24.18 18.42
CA VAL A 237 17.44 23.74 17.20
C VAL A 237 16.70 24.31 16.00
N ASP A 238 17.29 25.36 15.44
CA ASP A 238 16.87 26.03 14.21
C ASP A 238 17.29 25.17 12.99
N LEU A 239 16.33 24.47 12.37
CA LEU A 239 16.50 23.66 11.16
C LEU A 239 16.20 24.48 9.90
N ASN A 240 16.91 25.61 9.72
CA ASN A 240 16.81 26.34 8.46
C ASN A 240 18.10 27.05 8.08
N LYS A 241 19.12 26.30 7.65
CA LYS A 241 20.25 26.87 6.89
C LYS A 241 21.06 25.80 6.17
N THR A 242 20.61 25.33 5.02
CA THR A 242 21.54 24.81 4.01
C THR A 242 21.70 25.84 2.92
N LYS A 243 22.78 26.51 3.05
CA LYS A 243 23.31 27.53 2.17
C LYS A 243 23.91 26.84 0.93
N THR A 244 23.49 27.26 -0.24
CA THR A 244 24.18 27.07 -1.52
C THR A 244 25.65 27.40 -1.41
N ALA A 245 26.50 26.47 -1.79
CA ALA A 245 27.90 26.75 -2.07
C ALA A 245 28.15 26.44 -3.56
N ASP A 246 28.31 27.52 -4.32
CA ASP A 246 28.94 27.55 -5.63
C ASP A 246 30.36 27.02 -5.51
N THR A 247 30.70 26.06 -6.38
CA THR A 247 32.09 25.87 -6.78
C THR A 247 32.16 25.79 -8.29
N ASN A 248 32.42 26.94 -8.84
CA ASN A 248 33.02 27.14 -10.14
C ASN A 248 34.51 26.81 -10.03
N SER A 249 35.04 25.85 -10.80
CA SER A 249 36.46 25.75 -11.15
C SER A 249 36.64 24.90 -12.39
N SER A 250 36.74 25.57 -13.52
CA SER A 250 37.77 25.50 -14.60
C SER A 250 38.57 24.21 -14.77
N ARG A 251 38.42 23.74 -15.94
CA ARG A 251 39.25 23.05 -16.97
C ARG A 251 40.80 23.07 -16.74
N PRO A 252 41.57 22.22 -17.45
CA PRO A 252 41.52 22.00 -18.89
C PRO A 252 41.05 20.64 -19.38
#